data_01e44f6f883b9a24969ab93ec8d49fef
#
_entry.id   01e44f6f883b9a24969ab93ec8d49fef
#
_cell.length_a   1.000
_cell.length_b   1.000
_cell.length_c   1.000
_cell.angle_alpha   90.00
_cell.angle_beta   90.00
_cell.angle_gamma   90.00
#
_symmetry.space_group_name_H-M   'P 1'
#
loop_
_entity.id
_entity.type
_entity.pdbx_description
1 polymer ?
#
loop_
_entity_poly.entity_id
_entity_poly.type
_entity_poly.pdbx_seq_one_letter_code
_entity_poly.pdbx_strand_id
1 'polypeptide(L)'
;GSEMCIRDRQNEDSLLREKLKEYFGFSSFKGNQEAVIRNVLSGKDTFVLMPTGGGKSLCYQLPALLMDGVAIVISPLIALMKNQVDAMRTYSNDAGIAHFLNSSLNKSAVAQVRNDVLEGRTKLLYFAPESLTKEDNVAFLRKVKVSFYAIDEAHCISEWGHDFRPEYRRIRPIINEIGTAPLIALTATATPKVQMDIQKNLGMSDASVFKSSFNRPNLYYEIRPKHDVDREIIRYIKQHEGKSGIIYCLSRKKVEELTELLVANGIRALAYHAGMDAQTRAANQDDFLMERADVIVATIAFGMGIDKPDVRYVIHYDIPKSLEGYYQETGRAGRDGGEGHCLTFYSYKDIQKLEKFMQGKPVAEQEIGKLLLLETVSYAESSMCRRKTLLHYFGEEYPEENCGCCDNCLHPKPKIDAQASLRMALEALRDLGDKFKADYLASVLVGKNTALIKSYGHNKSEWFGAGADHDIRYWGAVIRQALIMGLIDKNIENYGLLSINTKGEEFIAAPRPVYITLDHDYDEEEKETDAVAPTGKGGAADEELFSMLKDLRKKVARQHDLPPFVIFQDPSLEDMAIQYPITIEEMQNISLSLIHISEPTRP
;
A
#
# COMPACT_ATOMS: atom_id res chain seq x y z
N GLY A 1 -22.84 33.60 22.86
CA GLY A 1 -22.77 32.14 22.68
C GLY A 1 -21.71 31.69 21.63
N SER A 2 -21.43 32.53 20.62
CA SER A 2 -20.48 32.16 19.53
C SER A 2 -19.00 32.40 19.85
N GLU A 3 -18.68 33.42 20.62
CA GLU A 3 -17.27 33.73 20.95
C GLU A 3 -16.67 32.77 22.01
N MET A 4 -17.49 32.28 22.94
CA MET A 4 -17.05 31.30 23.93
C MET A 4 -16.76 29.93 23.29
N CYS A 5 -17.59 29.50 22.32
CA CYS A 5 -17.33 28.31 21.53
C CYS A 5 -16.06 28.37 20.64
N ILE A 6 -15.69 29.55 20.16
CA ILE A 6 -14.50 29.75 19.33
C ILE A 6 -13.23 29.70 20.19
N ARG A 7 -13.25 30.33 21.37
CA ARG A 7 -12.11 30.28 22.32
C ARG A 7 -11.88 28.87 22.89
N ASP A 8 -12.94 28.12 23.19
CA ASP A 8 -12.82 26.73 23.66
C ASP A 8 -12.22 25.83 22.59
N ARG A 9 -12.64 25.97 21.32
CA ARG A 9 -12.06 25.24 20.19
C ARG A 9 -10.59 25.59 19.94
N GLN A 10 -10.23 26.88 20.02
CA GLN A 10 -8.83 27.32 19.85
C GLN A 10 -7.94 26.79 20.97
N ASN A 11 -8.45 26.69 22.20
CA ASN A 11 -7.71 26.09 23.32
C ASN A 11 -7.53 24.56 23.14
N GLU A 12 -8.57 23.87 22.67
CA GLU A 12 -8.49 22.42 22.36
C GLU A 12 -7.55 22.14 21.17
N ASP A 13 -7.53 23.02 20.16
CA ASP A 13 -6.64 22.92 19.00
C ASP A 13 -5.18 23.08 19.40
N SER A 14 -4.90 24.04 20.29
CA SER A 14 -3.55 24.26 20.79
C SER A 14 -3.08 23.10 21.67
N LEU A 15 -3.95 22.60 22.54
CA LEU A 15 -3.64 21.50 23.44
C LEU A 15 -3.30 20.20 22.69
N LEU A 16 -4.05 19.86 21.64
CA LEU A 16 -3.79 18.63 20.87
C LEU A 16 -2.44 18.69 20.14
N ARG A 17 -2.07 19.86 19.60
CA ARG A 17 -0.76 20.08 18.97
C ARG A 17 0.39 20.10 19.99
N GLU A 18 0.16 20.65 21.17
CA GLU A 18 1.13 20.58 22.26
C GLU A 18 1.39 19.12 22.67
N LYS A 19 0.35 18.30 22.80
CA LYS A 19 0.46 16.88 23.09
C LYS A 19 1.13 16.09 21.96
N LEU A 20 0.85 16.42 20.70
CA LEU A 20 1.56 15.86 19.55
C LEU A 20 3.07 16.14 19.64
N LYS A 21 3.43 17.38 19.96
CA LYS A 21 4.82 17.78 20.12
C LYS A 21 5.48 17.13 21.34
N GLU A 22 4.77 17.06 22.47
CA GLU A 22 5.25 16.47 23.71
C GLU A 22 5.57 14.98 23.55
N TYR A 23 4.64 14.19 22.98
CA TYR A 23 4.78 12.74 22.89
C TYR A 23 5.55 12.25 21.66
N PHE A 24 5.41 12.92 20.52
CA PHE A 24 5.95 12.44 19.23
C PHE A 24 6.92 13.43 18.59
N GLY A 25 7.05 14.63 19.13
CA GLY A 25 7.93 15.65 18.62
C GLY A 25 7.48 16.36 17.35
N PHE A 26 6.33 16.00 16.80
CA PHE A 26 5.82 16.62 15.59
C PHE A 26 5.16 17.97 15.88
N SER A 27 5.47 18.97 15.05
CA SER A 27 4.87 20.31 15.17
C SER A 27 3.49 20.44 14.53
N SER A 28 3.12 19.52 13.63
CA SER A 28 1.86 19.56 12.89
C SER A 28 1.40 18.15 12.48
N PHE A 29 0.09 18.01 12.32
CA PHE A 29 -0.52 16.80 11.77
C PHE A 29 -0.39 16.75 10.25
N LYS A 30 -0.32 15.54 9.68
CA LYS A 30 -0.32 15.31 8.24
C LYS A 30 -1.76 14.99 7.77
N GLY A 31 -2.20 15.64 6.69
CA GLY A 31 -3.49 15.34 6.06
C GLY A 31 -4.66 15.30 7.05
N ASN A 32 -5.38 14.18 7.08
CA ASN A 32 -6.58 14.02 7.90
C ASN A 32 -6.32 13.55 9.35
N GLN A 33 -5.06 13.42 9.78
CA GLN A 33 -4.73 12.87 11.11
C GLN A 33 -5.45 13.59 12.25
N GLU A 34 -5.44 14.92 12.27
CA GLU A 34 -6.08 15.71 13.33
C GLU A 34 -7.58 15.44 13.40
N ALA A 35 -8.25 15.42 12.26
CA ALA A 35 -9.70 15.14 12.19
C ALA A 35 -10.05 13.73 12.67
N VAL A 36 -9.23 12.73 12.29
CA VAL A 36 -9.37 11.34 12.76
C VAL A 36 -9.22 11.26 14.28
N ILE A 37 -8.14 11.84 14.83
CA ILE A 37 -7.84 11.83 16.26
C ILE A 37 -8.97 12.46 17.06
N ARG A 38 -9.48 13.62 16.63
CA ARG A 38 -10.62 14.29 17.25
C ARG A 38 -11.88 13.44 17.26
N ASN A 39 -12.14 12.73 16.15
CA ASN A 39 -13.29 11.84 16.05
C ASN A 39 -13.18 10.67 17.05
N VAL A 40 -12.00 10.07 17.19
CA VAL A 40 -11.74 9.01 18.19
C VAL A 40 -11.89 9.55 19.60
N LEU A 41 -11.31 10.71 19.93
CA LEU A 41 -11.42 11.35 21.23
C LEU A 41 -12.88 11.70 21.59
N SER A 42 -13.71 11.96 20.58
CA SER A 42 -15.16 12.19 20.80
C SER A 42 -15.97 10.91 21.06
N GLY A 43 -15.33 9.74 21.09
CA GLY A 43 -15.96 8.45 21.34
C GLY A 43 -16.77 7.89 20.17
N LYS A 44 -16.48 8.29 18.94
CA LYS A 44 -17.19 7.84 17.74
C LYS A 44 -16.43 6.77 16.99
N ASP A 45 -17.18 5.84 16.40
CA ASP A 45 -16.61 4.87 15.47
C ASP A 45 -15.98 5.57 14.26
N THR A 46 -14.80 5.12 13.88
CA THR A 46 -13.94 5.80 12.91
C THR A 46 -13.38 4.80 11.89
N PHE A 47 -13.62 5.04 10.60
CA PHE A 47 -12.99 4.26 9.54
C PHE A 47 -11.97 5.11 8.80
N VAL A 48 -10.72 4.63 8.74
CA VAL A 48 -9.59 5.37 8.18
C VAL A 48 -9.00 4.62 7.00
N LEU A 49 -9.05 5.25 5.84
CA LEU A 49 -8.39 4.81 4.63
C LEU A 49 -7.24 5.79 4.33
N MET A 50 -6.02 5.36 4.59
CA MET A 50 -4.84 6.21 4.51
C MET A 50 -3.67 5.42 3.94
N PRO A 51 -2.98 5.91 2.89
CA PRO A 51 -1.91 5.17 2.21
C PRO A 51 -0.76 4.81 3.16
N THR A 52 0.06 3.87 2.74
CA THR A 52 1.30 3.51 3.44
C THR A 52 2.19 4.75 3.56
N GLY A 53 2.78 4.98 4.72
CA GLY A 53 3.55 6.19 5.00
C GLY A 53 2.72 7.43 5.40
N GLY A 54 1.38 7.34 5.38
CA GLY A 54 0.47 8.40 5.80
C GLY A 54 0.40 8.63 7.31
N GLY A 55 1.09 7.82 8.11
CA GLY A 55 1.12 7.95 9.57
C GLY A 55 -0.14 7.43 10.28
N LYS A 56 -0.72 6.31 9.79
CA LYS A 56 -1.91 5.66 10.38
C LYS A 56 -1.79 5.38 11.87
N SER A 57 -0.63 4.94 12.33
CA SER A 57 -0.41 4.56 13.74
C SER A 57 -0.65 5.72 14.70
N LEU A 58 -0.28 6.94 14.33
CA LEU A 58 -0.52 8.13 15.14
C LEU A 58 -2.01 8.36 15.41
N CYS A 59 -2.88 7.97 14.48
CA CYS A 59 -4.33 8.15 14.58
C CYS A 59 -4.97 7.38 15.75
N TYR A 60 -4.31 6.32 16.25
CA TYR A 60 -4.75 5.62 17.47
C TYR A 60 -3.76 5.75 18.63
N GLN A 61 -2.47 5.96 18.37
CA GLN A 61 -1.47 6.10 19.43
C GLN A 61 -1.68 7.36 20.27
N LEU A 62 -1.86 8.52 19.64
CA LEU A 62 -2.08 9.76 20.38
C LEU A 62 -3.40 9.75 21.19
N PRO A 63 -4.56 9.34 20.64
CA PRO A 63 -5.77 9.17 21.45
C PRO A 63 -5.59 8.22 22.62
N ALA A 64 -4.87 7.10 22.44
CA ALA A 64 -4.63 6.15 23.53
C ALA A 64 -3.88 6.77 24.70
N LEU A 65 -2.92 7.65 24.43
CA LEU A 65 -2.18 8.36 25.49
C LEU A 65 -3.06 9.38 26.24
N LEU A 66 -4.05 9.95 25.56
CA LEU A 66 -4.89 11.05 26.09
C LEU A 66 -6.15 10.54 26.77
N MET A 67 -6.66 9.37 26.40
CA MET A 67 -7.89 8.79 26.94
C MET A 67 -7.63 8.02 28.23
N ASP A 68 -8.64 7.95 29.07
CA ASP A 68 -8.62 7.11 30.26
C ASP A 68 -8.93 5.65 29.91
N GLY A 69 -8.12 4.72 30.44
CA GLY A 69 -8.18 3.29 30.13
C GLY A 69 -7.04 2.86 29.19
N VAL A 70 -7.19 1.67 28.60
CA VAL A 70 -6.22 1.07 27.67
C VAL A 70 -6.87 0.89 26.29
N ALA A 71 -6.18 1.30 25.24
CA ALA A 71 -6.56 1.00 23.87
C ALA A 71 -6.12 -0.43 23.50
N ILE A 72 -7.05 -1.22 22.98
CA ILE A 72 -6.78 -2.58 22.50
C ILE A 72 -6.52 -2.51 20.99
N VAL A 73 -5.29 -2.79 20.58
CA VAL A 73 -4.87 -2.75 19.17
C VAL A 73 -4.77 -4.16 18.63
N ILE A 74 -5.55 -4.45 17.59
CA ILE A 74 -5.53 -5.74 16.90
C ILE A 74 -4.73 -5.59 15.62
N SER A 75 -3.63 -6.34 15.49
CA SER A 75 -2.69 -6.27 14.37
C SER A 75 -2.30 -7.67 13.90
N PRO A 76 -2.11 -7.88 12.57
CA PRO A 76 -1.96 -9.23 12.02
C PRO A 76 -0.58 -9.86 12.23
N LEU A 77 0.43 -9.08 12.62
CA LEU A 77 1.82 -9.54 12.65
C LEU A 77 2.54 -9.21 13.96
N ILE A 78 3.17 -10.21 14.53
CA ILE A 78 3.96 -10.11 15.77
C ILE A 78 5.12 -9.12 15.62
N ALA A 79 5.82 -9.13 14.48
CA ALA A 79 6.94 -8.22 14.21
C ALA A 79 6.49 -6.75 14.16
N LEU A 80 5.34 -6.48 13.52
CA LEU A 80 4.76 -5.14 13.48
C LEU A 80 4.39 -4.64 14.89
N MET A 81 3.73 -5.50 15.67
CA MET A 81 3.38 -5.17 17.07
C MET A 81 4.60 -4.84 17.90
N LYS A 82 5.69 -5.63 17.78
CA LYS A 82 6.94 -5.38 18.50
C LYS A 82 7.51 -4.01 18.14
N ASN A 83 7.63 -3.70 16.84
CA ASN A 83 8.16 -2.41 16.38
C ASN A 83 7.33 -1.23 16.90
N GLN A 84 5.99 -1.36 16.91
CA GLN A 84 5.09 -0.32 17.42
C GLN A 84 5.26 -0.13 18.93
N VAL A 85 5.37 -1.22 19.69
CA VAL A 85 5.58 -1.18 21.15
C VAL A 85 6.94 -0.56 21.48
N ASP A 86 8.01 -0.97 20.79
CA ASP A 86 9.36 -0.44 21.01
C ASP A 86 9.42 1.06 20.70
N ALA A 87 8.79 1.51 19.60
CA ALA A 87 8.67 2.92 19.28
C ALA A 87 7.93 3.72 20.37
N MET A 88 6.78 3.21 20.87
CA MET A 88 6.03 3.88 21.93
C MET A 88 6.80 3.99 23.24
N ARG A 89 7.55 2.96 23.60
CA ARG A 89 8.43 2.99 24.79
C ARG A 89 9.55 4.00 24.65
N THR A 90 10.08 4.16 23.44
CA THR A 90 11.12 5.17 23.14
C THR A 90 10.56 6.59 23.26
N TYR A 91 9.35 6.84 22.75
CA TYR A 91 8.72 8.17 22.80
C TYR A 91 8.35 8.60 24.22
N SER A 92 7.90 7.68 25.07
CA SER A 92 7.41 7.99 26.41
C SER A 92 8.45 7.83 27.51
N ASN A 93 9.61 7.22 27.25
CA ASN A 93 10.60 6.79 28.25
C ASN A 93 10.00 5.89 29.35
N ASP A 94 8.87 5.26 29.10
CA ASP A 94 8.17 4.33 30.02
C ASP A 94 7.99 2.97 29.34
N ALA A 95 8.65 1.94 29.86
CA ALA A 95 8.55 0.58 29.36
C ALA A 95 7.14 -0.04 29.56
N GLY A 96 6.35 0.49 30.48
CA GLY A 96 5.00 0.03 30.79
C GLY A 96 3.90 0.62 29.90
N ILE A 97 4.19 1.69 29.12
CA ILE A 97 3.19 2.44 28.36
C ILE A 97 2.53 1.61 27.26
N ALA A 98 3.27 0.68 26.66
CA ALA A 98 2.79 -0.18 25.59
C ALA A 98 3.31 -1.61 25.75
N HIS A 99 2.43 -2.57 25.51
CA HIS A 99 2.74 -4.00 25.56
C HIS A 99 2.05 -4.75 24.41
N PHE A 100 2.50 -5.98 24.16
CA PHE A 100 1.79 -6.94 23.33
C PHE A 100 1.57 -8.24 24.10
N LEU A 101 0.48 -8.95 23.79
CA LEU A 101 0.20 -10.30 24.29
C LEU A 101 0.08 -11.27 23.12
N ASN A 102 1.06 -12.16 22.98
CA ASN A 102 1.09 -13.19 21.97
C ASN A 102 1.72 -14.49 22.50
N SER A 103 1.82 -15.52 21.66
CA SER A 103 2.34 -16.83 22.02
C SER A 103 3.86 -16.89 22.25
N SER A 104 4.60 -15.82 21.96
CA SER A 104 6.06 -15.78 22.14
C SER A 104 6.47 -15.41 23.58
N LEU A 105 5.54 -14.88 24.40
CA LEU A 105 5.82 -14.46 25.75
C LEU A 105 5.80 -15.64 26.74
N ASN A 106 6.77 -15.65 27.66
CA ASN A 106 6.75 -16.58 28.78
C ASN A 106 5.72 -16.16 29.86
N LYS A 107 5.41 -17.05 30.79
CA LYS A 107 4.40 -16.82 31.84
C LYS A 107 4.70 -15.60 32.74
N SER A 108 5.97 -15.34 33.04
CA SER A 108 6.37 -14.19 33.86
C SER A 108 6.12 -12.88 33.13
N ALA A 109 6.48 -12.80 31.85
CA ALA A 109 6.23 -11.62 31.00
C ALA A 109 4.71 -11.35 30.84
N VAL A 110 3.90 -12.40 30.64
CA VAL A 110 2.44 -12.27 30.60
C VAL A 110 1.88 -11.71 31.90
N ALA A 111 2.37 -12.20 33.07
CA ALA A 111 1.94 -11.70 34.36
C ALA A 111 2.31 -10.21 34.56
N GLN A 112 3.53 -9.81 34.14
CA GLN A 112 3.97 -8.43 34.21
C GLN A 112 3.08 -7.52 33.34
N VAL A 113 2.80 -7.90 32.10
CA VAL A 113 1.91 -7.15 31.20
C VAL A 113 0.53 -6.96 31.83
N ARG A 114 -0.06 -8.04 32.37
CA ARG A 114 -1.38 -7.97 33.02
C ARG A 114 -1.39 -7.04 34.24
N ASN A 115 -0.33 -7.05 35.04
CA ASN A 115 -0.20 -6.14 36.18
C ASN A 115 -0.11 -4.68 35.73
N ASP A 116 0.73 -4.38 34.75
CA ASP A 116 0.88 -3.01 34.21
C ASP A 116 -0.44 -2.46 33.67
N VAL A 117 -1.23 -3.31 33.00
CA VAL A 117 -2.57 -2.95 32.51
C VAL A 117 -3.55 -2.67 33.66
N LEU A 118 -3.57 -3.54 34.70
CA LEU A 118 -4.48 -3.38 35.85
C LEU A 118 -4.11 -2.16 36.72
N GLU A 119 -2.84 -1.83 36.79
CA GLU A 119 -2.34 -0.62 37.46
C GLU A 119 -2.54 0.67 36.67
N GLY A 120 -3.06 0.57 35.40
CA GLY A 120 -3.34 1.71 34.54
C GLY A 120 -2.10 2.36 33.91
N ARG A 121 -0.93 1.73 34.00
CA ARG A 121 0.31 2.19 33.36
C ARG A 121 0.27 2.00 31.85
N THR A 122 -0.34 0.91 31.37
CA THR A 122 -0.41 0.58 29.95
C THR A 122 -1.52 1.35 29.26
N LYS A 123 -1.16 2.08 28.21
CA LYS A 123 -2.09 2.84 27.34
C LYS A 123 -2.41 2.11 26.05
N LEU A 124 -1.50 1.28 25.56
CA LEU A 124 -1.64 0.50 24.33
C LEU A 124 -1.33 -0.97 24.58
N LEU A 125 -2.29 -1.84 24.31
CA LEU A 125 -2.12 -3.28 24.42
C LEU A 125 -2.43 -3.94 23.07
N TYR A 126 -1.40 -4.53 22.47
CA TYR A 126 -1.46 -5.14 21.15
C TYR A 126 -1.76 -6.63 21.23
N PHE A 127 -2.66 -7.09 20.33
CA PHE A 127 -3.02 -8.50 20.17
C PHE A 127 -2.94 -8.92 18.71
N ALA A 128 -2.48 -10.15 18.49
CA ALA A 128 -2.82 -10.86 17.27
C ALA A 128 -4.28 -11.37 17.37
N PRO A 129 -5.04 -11.44 16.25
CA PRO A 129 -6.43 -11.91 16.27
C PRO A 129 -6.60 -13.25 16.99
N GLU A 130 -5.70 -14.20 16.74
CA GLU A 130 -5.71 -15.54 17.34
C GLU A 130 -5.46 -15.51 18.86
N SER A 131 -4.74 -14.51 19.33
CA SER A 131 -4.46 -14.33 20.77
C SER A 131 -5.63 -13.67 21.47
N LEU A 132 -6.32 -12.75 20.81
CA LEU A 132 -7.51 -12.08 21.33
C LEU A 132 -8.65 -13.10 21.60
N THR A 133 -8.77 -14.13 20.76
CA THR A 133 -9.83 -15.16 20.86
C THR A 133 -9.65 -16.13 22.03
N LYS A 134 -8.51 -16.12 22.74
CA LYS A 134 -8.26 -17.02 23.88
C LYS A 134 -9.12 -16.62 25.06
N GLU A 135 -9.81 -17.60 25.65
CA GLU A 135 -10.73 -17.38 26.76
C GLU A 135 -10.10 -16.64 27.94
N ASP A 136 -8.85 -17.00 28.32
CA ASP A 136 -8.09 -16.31 29.35
C ASP A 136 -7.86 -14.82 29.10
N ASN A 137 -7.66 -14.43 27.82
CA ASN A 137 -7.48 -13.05 27.45
C ASN A 137 -8.82 -12.30 27.43
N VAL A 138 -9.89 -12.92 26.93
CA VAL A 138 -11.23 -12.36 27.00
C VAL A 138 -11.67 -12.13 28.45
N ALA A 139 -11.48 -13.13 29.33
CA ALA A 139 -11.79 -13.03 30.75
C ALA A 139 -10.97 -11.95 31.48
N PHE A 140 -9.70 -11.77 31.08
CA PHE A 140 -8.85 -10.69 31.57
C PHE A 140 -9.37 -9.31 31.11
N LEU A 141 -9.64 -9.14 29.81
CA LEU A 141 -10.06 -7.87 29.24
C LEU A 141 -11.42 -7.38 29.75
N ARG A 142 -12.32 -8.28 30.14
CA ARG A 142 -13.59 -7.91 30.82
C ARG A 142 -13.39 -7.15 32.13
N LYS A 143 -12.23 -7.26 32.76
CA LYS A 143 -11.88 -6.58 34.02
C LYS A 143 -11.16 -5.26 33.82
N VAL A 144 -10.88 -4.88 32.54
CA VAL A 144 -10.07 -3.74 32.18
C VAL A 144 -10.96 -2.64 31.60
N LYS A 145 -10.69 -1.38 31.94
CA LYS A 145 -11.32 -0.25 31.27
C LYS A 145 -10.72 -0.05 29.91
N VAL A 146 -11.44 -0.46 28.87
CA VAL A 146 -11.04 -0.27 27.47
C VAL A 146 -11.44 1.13 27.02
N SER A 147 -10.48 1.93 26.53
CA SER A 147 -10.74 3.25 25.98
C SER A 147 -11.36 3.18 24.58
N PHE A 148 -10.81 2.36 23.71
CA PHE A 148 -11.32 2.03 22.38
C PHE A 148 -10.60 0.79 21.82
N TYR A 149 -11.13 0.26 20.71
CA TYR A 149 -10.48 -0.80 19.92
C TYR A 149 -9.92 -0.22 18.63
N ALA A 150 -8.67 -0.55 18.29
CA ALA A 150 -8.05 -0.22 17.03
C ALA A 150 -7.82 -1.49 16.21
N ILE A 151 -8.40 -1.56 15.02
CA ILE A 151 -8.24 -2.66 14.07
C ILE A 151 -7.26 -2.21 12.98
N ASP A 152 -6.00 -2.60 13.14
CA ASP A 152 -4.97 -2.31 12.15
C ASP A 152 -5.05 -3.33 11.01
N GLU A 153 -4.66 -2.91 9.79
CA GLU A 153 -4.78 -3.70 8.56
C GLU A 153 -6.18 -4.32 8.39
N ALA A 154 -7.21 -3.50 8.62
CA ALA A 154 -8.61 -3.94 8.63
C ALA A 154 -9.06 -4.63 7.33
N HIS A 155 -8.34 -4.44 6.19
CA HIS A 155 -8.60 -5.15 4.94
C HIS A 155 -8.50 -6.69 5.08
N CYS A 156 -7.78 -7.18 6.11
CA CYS A 156 -7.69 -8.61 6.39
C CYS A 156 -9.04 -9.28 6.74
N ILE A 157 -10.08 -8.51 7.07
CA ILE A 157 -11.42 -9.03 7.34
C ILE A 157 -12.18 -9.46 6.09
N SER A 158 -11.79 -8.93 4.92
CA SER A 158 -12.51 -9.09 3.66
C SER A 158 -11.95 -10.23 2.82
N GLU A 159 -12.82 -11.14 2.38
CA GLU A 159 -12.48 -12.18 1.40
C GLU A 159 -12.11 -11.60 0.03
N TRP A 160 -12.56 -10.38 -0.26
CA TRP A 160 -12.24 -9.64 -1.47
C TRP A 160 -10.90 -8.91 -1.40
N GLY A 161 -10.28 -8.91 -0.21
CA GLY A 161 -8.96 -8.33 0.00
C GLY A 161 -7.83 -9.29 -0.39
N HIS A 162 -6.65 -8.75 -0.63
CA HIS A 162 -5.48 -9.51 -1.05
C HIS A 162 -4.81 -10.34 0.07
N ASP A 163 -5.13 -10.07 1.34
CA ASP A 163 -4.62 -10.78 2.54
C ASP A 163 -5.75 -11.11 3.52
N PHE A 164 -6.72 -11.89 3.03
CA PHE A 164 -7.83 -12.33 3.86
C PHE A 164 -7.37 -13.24 4.99
N ARG A 165 -7.84 -12.95 6.21
CA ARG A 165 -7.58 -13.72 7.43
C ARG A 165 -8.89 -14.03 8.16
N PRO A 166 -9.34 -15.27 8.18
CA PRO A 166 -10.63 -15.65 8.78
C PRO A 166 -10.78 -15.22 10.24
N GLU A 167 -9.68 -15.15 10.99
CA GLU A 167 -9.64 -14.74 12.40
C GLU A 167 -10.14 -13.31 12.59
N TYR A 168 -9.95 -12.41 11.61
CA TYR A 168 -10.46 -11.05 11.67
C TYR A 168 -11.99 -10.96 11.72
N ARG A 169 -12.70 -11.93 11.17
CA ARG A 169 -14.17 -11.99 11.24
C ARG A 169 -14.70 -12.31 12.63
N ARG A 170 -13.84 -12.83 13.52
CA ARG A 170 -14.18 -13.10 14.91
C ARG A 170 -14.02 -11.89 15.83
N ILE A 171 -13.41 -10.81 15.35
CA ILE A 171 -13.07 -9.63 16.17
C ILE A 171 -14.34 -8.97 16.71
N ARG A 172 -15.34 -8.69 15.90
CA ARG A 172 -16.57 -8.02 16.35
C ARG A 172 -17.36 -8.84 17.40
N PRO A 173 -17.60 -10.13 17.19
CA PRO A 173 -18.20 -10.98 18.24
C PRO A 173 -17.44 -10.93 19.57
N ILE A 174 -16.11 -10.97 19.54
CA ILE A 174 -15.27 -10.95 20.74
C ILE A 174 -15.30 -9.58 21.44
N ILE A 175 -15.28 -8.48 20.68
CA ILE A 175 -15.46 -7.14 21.25
C ILE A 175 -16.79 -7.02 21.98
N ASN A 176 -17.87 -7.54 21.41
CA ASN A 176 -19.18 -7.54 22.07
C ASN A 176 -19.18 -8.38 23.36
N GLU A 177 -18.35 -9.40 23.44
CA GLU A 177 -18.19 -10.25 24.61
C GLU A 177 -17.33 -9.61 25.71
N ILE A 178 -16.28 -8.87 25.35
CA ILE A 178 -15.40 -8.14 26.28
C ILE A 178 -16.12 -6.92 26.84
N GLY A 179 -16.70 -6.10 25.99
CA GLY A 179 -17.39 -4.86 26.35
C GLY A 179 -17.33 -3.84 25.20
N THR A 180 -18.41 -3.10 25.03
CA THR A 180 -18.53 -2.09 23.97
C THR A 180 -17.67 -0.86 24.26
N ALA A 181 -16.88 -0.44 23.31
CA ALA A 181 -16.13 0.81 23.27
C ALA A 181 -16.01 1.28 21.82
N PRO A 182 -15.67 2.56 21.56
CA PRO A 182 -15.47 3.05 20.21
C PRO A 182 -14.49 2.21 19.43
N LEU A 183 -14.71 2.12 18.10
CA LEU A 183 -13.86 1.37 17.19
C LEU A 183 -13.17 2.33 16.20
N ILE A 184 -11.88 2.14 16.00
CA ILE A 184 -11.16 2.71 14.85
C ILE A 184 -10.63 1.57 13.98
N ALA A 185 -11.05 1.52 12.73
CA ALA A 185 -10.54 0.57 11.74
C ALA A 185 -9.66 1.31 10.72
N LEU A 186 -8.45 0.81 10.50
CA LEU A 186 -7.45 1.46 9.66
C LEU A 186 -6.94 0.50 8.60
N THR A 187 -6.79 0.99 7.38
CA THR A 187 -6.12 0.25 6.31
C THR A 187 -5.47 1.19 5.30
N ALA A 188 -4.43 0.69 4.62
CA ALA A 188 -3.77 1.39 3.53
C ALA A 188 -4.37 1.04 2.16
N THR A 189 -4.96 -0.14 2.03
CA THR A 189 -5.35 -0.73 0.75
C THR A 189 -6.75 -1.32 0.87
N ALA A 190 -7.74 -0.62 0.37
CA ALA A 190 -9.10 -1.12 0.30
C ALA A 190 -9.84 -0.51 -0.88
N THR A 191 -10.24 -1.34 -1.84
CA THR A 191 -11.17 -0.96 -2.90
C THR A 191 -12.53 -0.61 -2.29
N PRO A 192 -13.43 0.09 -3.00
CA PRO A 192 -14.76 0.42 -2.48
C PRO A 192 -15.52 -0.80 -1.94
N LYS A 193 -15.37 -1.96 -2.59
CA LYS A 193 -15.97 -3.22 -2.14
C LYS A 193 -15.40 -3.69 -0.80
N VAL A 194 -14.08 -3.67 -0.66
CA VAL A 194 -13.39 -4.05 0.58
C VAL A 194 -13.76 -3.10 1.72
N GLN A 195 -13.90 -1.78 1.44
CA GLN A 195 -14.35 -0.79 2.42
C GLN A 195 -15.73 -1.12 2.98
N MET A 196 -16.71 -1.43 2.09
CA MET A 196 -18.06 -1.82 2.51
C MET A 196 -18.04 -3.11 3.34
N ASP A 197 -17.25 -4.10 2.94
CA ASP A 197 -17.14 -5.38 3.64
C ASP A 197 -16.52 -5.23 5.04
N ILE A 198 -15.50 -4.37 5.19
CA ILE A 198 -14.92 -4.01 6.49
C ILE A 198 -15.99 -3.41 7.41
N GLN A 199 -16.69 -2.37 6.94
CA GLN A 199 -17.70 -1.68 7.74
C GLN A 199 -18.84 -2.61 8.16
N LYS A 200 -19.30 -3.48 7.24
CA LYS A 200 -20.33 -4.47 7.51
C LYS A 200 -19.90 -5.48 8.57
N ASN A 201 -18.72 -6.09 8.41
CA ASN A 201 -18.24 -7.15 9.32
C ASN A 201 -17.88 -6.61 10.72
N LEU A 202 -17.45 -5.35 10.82
CA LEU A 202 -17.16 -4.69 12.10
C LEU A 202 -18.39 -3.99 12.70
N GLY A 203 -19.55 -3.99 12.01
CA GLY A 203 -20.75 -3.29 12.47
C GLY A 203 -20.56 -1.78 12.57
N MET A 204 -19.83 -1.20 11.61
CA MET A 204 -19.43 0.22 11.56
C MET A 204 -20.17 1.00 10.45
N SER A 205 -21.43 0.65 10.17
CA SER A 205 -22.20 1.30 9.09
C SER A 205 -22.35 2.82 9.27
N ASP A 206 -22.41 3.27 10.52
CA ASP A 206 -22.59 4.68 10.90
C ASP A 206 -21.25 5.36 11.27
N ALA A 207 -20.12 4.71 11.05
CA ALA A 207 -18.81 5.25 11.38
C ALA A 207 -18.47 6.48 10.51
N SER A 208 -17.77 7.43 11.12
CA SER A 208 -17.18 8.54 10.37
C SER A 208 -16.04 8.02 9.48
N VAL A 209 -16.11 8.28 8.18
CA VAL A 209 -15.15 7.79 7.20
C VAL A 209 -14.15 8.88 6.81
N PHE A 210 -12.89 8.63 7.01
CA PHE A 210 -11.79 9.51 6.62
C PHE A 210 -10.94 8.86 5.53
N LYS A 211 -10.96 9.45 4.35
CA LYS A 211 -10.17 8.97 3.20
C LYS A 211 -9.07 9.97 2.87
N SER A 212 -7.85 9.49 2.81
CA SER A 212 -6.74 10.22 2.20
C SER A 212 -6.54 9.73 0.78
N SER A 213 -6.02 10.60 -0.08
CA SER A 213 -5.72 10.22 -1.46
C SER A 213 -4.70 9.07 -1.52
N PHE A 214 -4.93 8.14 -2.43
CA PHE A 214 -3.95 7.09 -2.78
C PHE A 214 -2.81 7.63 -3.66
N ASN A 215 -2.90 8.88 -4.11
CA ASN A 215 -1.89 9.45 -4.98
C ASN A 215 -0.56 9.64 -4.23
N ARG A 216 0.50 9.10 -4.81
CA ARG A 216 1.88 9.24 -4.38
C ARG A 216 2.66 9.96 -5.48
N PRO A 217 2.62 11.31 -5.54
CA PRO A 217 3.19 12.08 -6.66
C PRO A 217 4.70 11.89 -6.80
N ASN A 218 5.39 11.54 -5.72
CA ASN A 218 6.82 11.27 -5.69
C ASN A 218 7.24 9.89 -6.21
N LEU A 219 6.30 9.02 -6.62
CA LEU A 219 6.63 7.70 -7.15
C LEU A 219 6.56 7.71 -8.69
N TYR A 220 7.60 7.21 -9.31
CA TYR A 220 7.65 6.89 -10.72
C TYR A 220 7.31 5.42 -10.93
N TYR A 221 6.37 5.11 -11.83
CA TYR A 221 5.96 3.75 -12.15
C TYR A 221 6.41 3.36 -13.56
N GLU A 222 7.03 2.19 -13.67
CA GLU A 222 7.54 1.66 -14.92
C GLU A 222 7.34 0.15 -15.01
N ILE A 223 6.90 -0.33 -16.19
CA ILE A 223 6.80 -1.77 -16.47
C ILE A 223 7.63 -2.07 -17.72
N ARG A 224 8.50 -3.07 -17.62
CA ARG A 224 9.37 -3.54 -18.71
C ARG A 224 9.07 -4.99 -19.07
N PRO A 225 9.32 -5.42 -20.32
CA PRO A 225 9.29 -6.82 -20.70
C PRO A 225 10.27 -7.63 -19.83
N LYS A 226 9.90 -8.87 -19.51
CA LYS A 226 10.71 -9.76 -18.68
C LYS A 226 11.77 -10.47 -19.53
N HIS A 227 12.77 -9.72 -19.99
CA HIS A 227 13.90 -10.19 -20.78
C HIS A 227 15.20 -9.85 -20.07
N ASP A 228 16.13 -10.81 -19.96
CA ASP A 228 17.47 -10.65 -19.33
C ASP A 228 17.45 -9.87 -17.98
N VAL A 229 16.43 -10.17 -17.17
CA VAL A 229 16.08 -9.39 -15.96
C VAL A 229 17.22 -9.28 -14.97
N ASP A 230 17.98 -10.35 -14.79
CA ASP A 230 19.11 -10.38 -13.84
C ASP A 230 20.17 -9.33 -14.21
N ARG A 231 20.48 -9.19 -15.49
CA ARG A 231 21.42 -8.19 -16.02
C ARG A 231 20.85 -6.77 -15.92
N GLU A 232 19.56 -6.60 -16.23
CA GLU A 232 18.87 -5.31 -16.10
C GLU A 232 18.86 -4.83 -14.66
N ILE A 233 18.56 -5.68 -13.69
CA ILE A 233 18.59 -5.35 -12.28
C ILE A 233 20.00 -4.95 -11.81
N ILE A 234 21.05 -5.69 -12.19
CA ILE A 234 22.43 -5.33 -11.85
C ILE A 234 22.79 -3.96 -12.42
N ARG A 235 22.45 -3.72 -13.70
CA ARG A 235 22.71 -2.42 -14.36
C ARG A 235 21.97 -1.30 -13.61
N TYR A 236 20.70 -1.51 -13.31
CA TYR A 236 19.85 -0.55 -12.60
C TYR A 236 20.44 -0.17 -11.23
N ILE A 237 20.83 -1.18 -10.41
CA ILE A 237 21.38 -0.93 -9.07
C ILE A 237 22.71 -0.17 -9.16
N LYS A 238 23.59 -0.53 -10.13
CA LYS A 238 24.86 0.17 -10.34
C LYS A 238 24.67 1.64 -10.77
N GLN A 239 23.60 1.96 -11.49
CA GLN A 239 23.23 3.35 -11.81
C GLN A 239 22.66 4.11 -10.60
N HIS A 240 22.23 3.40 -9.56
CA HIS A 240 21.66 3.93 -8.33
C HIS A 240 22.52 3.55 -7.11
N GLU A 241 23.84 3.56 -7.26
CA GLU A 241 24.78 3.20 -6.21
C GLU A 241 24.56 4.02 -4.94
N GLY A 242 24.65 3.37 -3.78
CA GLY A 242 24.42 4.00 -2.48
C GLY A 242 22.97 4.31 -2.13
N LYS A 243 22.01 3.94 -2.97
CA LYS A 243 20.57 4.06 -2.70
C LYS A 243 20.00 2.75 -2.20
N SER A 244 19.11 2.82 -1.20
CA SER A 244 18.43 1.64 -0.65
C SER A 244 17.31 1.17 -1.56
N GLY A 245 17.21 -0.15 -1.78
CA GLY A 245 16.18 -0.75 -2.61
C GLY A 245 15.64 -2.08 -2.12
N ILE A 246 14.45 -2.44 -2.58
CA ILE A 246 13.78 -3.71 -2.31
C ILE A 246 13.49 -4.40 -3.64
N ILE A 247 13.78 -5.69 -3.72
CA ILE A 247 13.46 -6.51 -4.91
C ILE A 247 12.53 -7.65 -4.49
N TYR A 248 11.36 -7.72 -5.09
CA TYR A 248 10.37 -8.76 -4.83
C TYR A 248 10.42 -9.87 -5.87
N CYS A 249 10.49 -11.12 -5.40
CA CYS A 249 10.43 -12.34 -6.21
C CYS A 249 9.32 -13.26 -5.72
N LEU A 250 8.70 -14.04 -6.62
CA LEU A 250 7.66 -15.01 -6.27
C LEU A 250 8.17 -16.22 -5.49
N SER A 251 9.40 -16.66 -5.73
CA SER A 251 9.92 -17.89 -5.13
C SER A 251 11.13 -17.65 -4.22
N ARG A 252 11.22 -18.44 -3.14
CA ARG A 252 12.37 -18.44 -2.23
C ARG A 252 13.69 -18.73 -2.95
N LYS A 253 13.64 -19.73 -3.85
CA LYS A 253 14.80 -20.10 -4.67
C LYS A 253 15.33 -18.93 -5.49
N LYS A 254 14.44 -18.16 -6.15
CA LYS A 254 14.87 -16.99 -6.93
C LYS A 254 15.41 -15.87 -6.04
N VAL A 255 14.89 -15.72 -4.83
CA VAL A 255 15.45 -14.77 -3.84
C VAL A 255 16.90 -15.10 -3.53
N GLU A 256 17.19 -16.37 -3.24
CA GLU A 256 18.56 -16.82 -2.92
C GLU A 256 19.49 -16.67 -4.12
N GLU A 257 19.10 -17.19 -5.30
CA GLU A 257 19.87 -17.10 -6.55
C GLU A 257 20.20 -15.65 -6.94
N LEU A 258 19.20 -14.75 -6.88
CA LEU A 258 19.41 -13.35 -7.23
C LEU A 258 20.28 -12.64 -6.20
N THR A 259 20.13 -12.94 -4.92
CA THR A 259 21.00 -12.38 -3.86
C THR A 259 22.45 -12.77 -4.07
N GLU A 260 22.74 -14.05 -4.32
CA GLU A 260 24.08 -14.53 -4.62
C GLU A 260 24.68 -13.84 -5.85
N LEU A 261 23.87 -13.68 -6.90
CA LEU A 261 24.29 -13.00 -8.12
C LEU A 261 24.62 -11.53 -7.88
N LEU A 262 23.81 -10.81 -7.08
CA LEU A 262 24.05 -9.41 -6.74
C LEU A 262 25.34 -9.26 -5.91
N VAL A 263 25.53 -10.11 -4.91
CA VAL A 263 26.76 -10.14 -4.09
C VAL A 263 27.99 -10.42 -4.94
N ALA A 264 27.92 -11.38 -5.86
CA ALA A 264 29.00 -11.69 -6.80
C ALA A 264 29.36 -10.50 -7.72
N ASN A 265 28.43 -9.58 -7.94
CA ASN A 265 28.63 -8.34 -8.71
C ASN A 265 29.00 -7.12 -7.83
N GLY A 266 29.35 -7.34 -6.55
CA GLY A 266 29.81 -6.31 -5.63
C GLY A 266 28.71 -5.49 -4.99
N ILE A 267 27.44 -5.91 -5.11
CA ILE A 267 26.29 -5.24 -4.51
C ILE A 267 26.04 -5.79 -3.10
N ARG A 268 25.90 -4.94 -2.10
CA ARG A 268 25.57 -5.33 -0.72
C ARG A 268 24.09 -5.72 -0.62
N ALA A 269 23.78 -6.97 -0.95
CA ALA A 269 22.43 -7.51 -0.98
C ALA A 269 22.22 -8.60 0.07
N LEU A 270 21.01 -8.68 0.65
CA LEU A 270 20.59 -9.69 1.62
C LEU A 270 19.27 -10.34 1.18
N ALA A 271 19.15 -11.64 1.47
CA ALA A 271 17.92 -12.38 1.22
C ALA A 271 16.93 -12.25 2.39
N TYR A 272 15.63 -12.30 2.08
CA TYR A 272 14.57 -12.35 3.09
C TYR A 272 13.35 -13.15 2.62
N HIS A 273 13.08 -14.27 3.24
CA HIS A 273 11.88 -15.07 2.97
C HIS A 273 11.49 -15.95 4.16
N ALA A 274 10.26 -16.42 4.19
CA ALA A 274 9.70 -17.19 5.30
C ALA A 274 10.37 -18.57 5.56
N GLY A 275 11.18 -19.07 4.61
CA GLY A 275 11.95 -20.30 4.77
C GLY A 275 13.22 -20.16 5.60
N MET A 276 13.69 -18.92 5.83
CA MET A 276 14.85 -18.63 6.68
C MET A 276 14.46 -18.74 8.15
N ASP A 277 15.42 -19.06 9.03
CA ASP A 277 15.20 -19.01 10.47
C ASP A 277 14.92 -17.58 10.96
N ALA A 278 14.27 -17.47 12.12
CA ALA A 278 13.82 -16.18 12.64
C ALA A 278 14.98 -15.24 13.00
N GLN A 279 16.10 -15.77 13.46
CA GLN A 279 17.28 -14.99 13.86
C GLN A 279 17.95 -14.36 12.63
N THR A 280 18.19 -15.15 11.59
CA THR A 280 18.77 -14.66 10.33
C THR A 280 17.84 -13.61 9.67
N ARG A 281 16.52 -13.83 9.66
CA ARG A 281 15.58 -12.83 9.15
C ARG A 281 15.64 -11.52 9.90
N ALA A 282 15.68 -11.57 11.23
CA ALA A 282 15.81 -10.36 12.06
C ALA A 282 17.14 -9.65 11.78
N ALA A 283 18.26 -10.37 11.74
CA ALA A 283 19.57 -9.81 11.45
C ALA A 283 19.62 -9.15 10.07
N ASN A 284 19.12 -9.80 9.02
CA ASN A 284 19.08 -9.23 7.66
C ASN A 284 18.20 -7.98 7.58
N GLN A 285 17.09 -7.96 8.31
CA GLN A 285 16.22 -6.78 8.41
C GLN A 285 16.95 -5.63 9.11
N ASP A 286 17.61 -5.90 10.23
CA ASP A 286 18.36 -4.89 10.98
C ASP A 286 19.54 -4.36 10.16
N ASP A 287 20.25 -5.21 9.42
CA ASP A 287 21.34 -4.80 8.53
C ASP A 287 20.86 -3.89 7.40
N PHE A 288 19.68 -4.14 6.86
CA PHE A 288 19.06 -3.25 5.87
C PHE A 288 18.62 -1.91 6.47
N LEU A 289 18.02 -1.91 7.66
CA LEU A 289 17.62 -0.69 8.37
C LEU A 289 18.82 0.17 8.76
N MET A 290 19.92 -0.48 9.18
CA MET A 290 21.17 0.18 9.60
C MET A 290 22.09 0.56 8.41
N GLU A 291 21.60 0.42 7.17
CA GLU A 291 22.37 0.68 5.93
C GLU A 291 23.68 -0.13 5.83
N ARG A 292 23.75 -1.29 6.47
CA ARG A 292 24.83 -2.27 6.27
C ARG A 292 24.67 -3.06 4.97
N ALA A 293 23.44 -3.13 4.46
CA ALA A 293 23.10 -3.59 3.12
C ALA A 293 22.33 -2.50 2.36
N ASP A 294 22.54 -2.44 1.04
CA ASP A 294 21.84 -1.48 0.18
C ASP A 294 20.53 -2.08 -0.36
N VAL A 295 20.52 -3.39 -0.58
CA VAL A 295 19.42 -4.08 -1.25
C VAL A 295 18.95 -5.25 -0.41
N ILE A 296 17.63 -5.39 -0.31
CA ILE A 296 17.02 -6.61 0.18
C ILE A 296 16.26 -7.29 -0.95
N VAL A 297 16.57 -8.56 -1.18
CA VAL A 297 15.85 -9.41 -2.14
C VAL A 297 14.88 -10.28 -1.35
N ALA A 298 13.59 -10.21 -1.64
CA ALA A 298 12.62 -10.82 -0.77
C ALA A 298 11.42 -11.44 -1.51
N THR A 299 10.73 -12.36 -0.82
CA THR A 299 9.35 -12.67 -1.13
C THR A 299 8.41 -11.67 -0.44
N ILE A 300 7.09 -11.80 -0.66
CA ILE A 300 6.05 -11.02 0.05
C ILE A 300 6.16 -11.11 1.58
N ALA A 301 6.98 -12.03 2.12
CA ALA A 301 7.26 -12.12 3.56
C ALA A 301 8.00 -10.89 4.10
N PHE A 302 8.74 -10.16 3.24
CA PHE A 302 9.31 -8.84 3.56
C PHE A 302 8.23 -7.78 3.27
N GLY A 303 7.25 -7.75 4.14
CA GLY A 303 6.03 -7.00 3.91
C GLY A 303 5.68 -6.08 5.06
N MET A 304 4.52 -6.32 5.66
CA MET A 304 3.99 -5.50 6.74
C MET A 304 5.00 -5.37 7.90
N GLY A 305 5.14 -4.17 8.46
CA GLY A 305 6.00 -3.90 9.62
C GLY A 305 7.40 -3.38 9.32
N ILE A 306 7.78 -3.23 8.06
CA ILE A 306 9.07 -2.65 7.69
C ILE A 306 8.88 -1.17 7.41
N ASP A 307 9.50 -0.34 8.23
CA ASP A 307 9.42 1.11 8.16
C ASP A 307 10.80 1.74 7.96
N LYS A 308 11.32 1.61 6.73
CA LYS A 308 12.50 2.34 6.24
C LYS A 308 12.00 3.42 5.29
N PRO A 309 12.08 4.71 5.66
CA PRO A 309 11.47 5.79 4.88
C PRO A 309 12.22 6.14 3.60
N ASP A 310 13.52 5.90 3.55
CA ASP A 310 14.46 6.29 2.51
C ASP A 310 14.75 5.19 1.47
N VAL A 311 13.80 4.30 1.25
CA VAL A 311 13.85 3.34 0.12
C VAL A 311 13.66 4.12 -1.19
N ARG A 312 14.64 4.06 -2.09
CA ARG A 312 14.61 4.82 -3.35
C ARG A 312 14.05 4.03 -4.52
N TYR A 313 14.07 2.71 -4.48
CA TYR A 313 13.45 1.90 -5.51
C TYR A 313 12.85 0.61 -4.96
N VAL A 314 11.76 0.20 -5.60
CA VAL A 314 11.14 -1.11 -5.43
C VAL A 314 11.08 -1.78 -6.79
N ILE A 315 11.70 -2.94 -6.92
CA ILE A 315 11.72 -3.72 -8.15
C ILE A 315 10.91 -4.99 -7.96
N HIS A 316 9.97 -5.24 -8.87
CA HIS A 316 9.28 -6.53 -8.96
C HIS A 316 9.92 -7.37 -10.06
N TYR A 317 10.67 -8.40 -9.65
CA TYR A 317 11.20 -9.42 -10.56
C TYR A 317 10.07 -10.19 -11.24
N ASP A 318 9.03 -10.46 -10.49
CA ASP A 318 7.79 -11.07 -10.93
C ASP A 318 6.63 -10.14 -10.56
N ILE A 319 5.63 -10.05 -11.43
CA ILE A 319 4.44 -9.24 -11.14
C ILE A 319 3.67 -9.81 -9.94
N PRO A 320 3.18 -8.97 -9.02
CA PRO A 320 2.39 -9.45 -7.88
C PRO A 320 1.01 -9.95 -8.30
N LYS A 321 0.39 -10.75 -7.43
CA LYS A 321 -0.92 -11.40 -7.68
C LYS A 321 -2.11 -10.45 -7.66
N SER A 322 -1.94 -9.22 -7.17
CA SER A 322 -3.01 -8.21 -7.07
C SER A 322 -2.45 -6.80 -7.06
N LEU A 323 -3.27 -5.83 -7.47
CA LEU A 323 -2.90 -4.41 -7.45
C LEU A 323 -2.82 -3.84 -6.03
N GLU A 324 -3.56 -4.38 -5.07
CA GLU A 324 -3.42 -4.00 -3.67
C GLU A 324 -2.03 -4.37 -3.12
N GLY A 325 -1.59 -5.61 -3.40
CA GLY A 325 -0.23 -6.05 -3.07
C GLY A 325 0.82 -5.17 -3.75
N TYR A 326 0.66 -4.93 -5.04
CA TYR A 326 1.53 -4.03 -5.81
C TYR A 326 1.61 -2.63 -5.19
N TYR A 327 0.47 -2.03 -4.86
CA TYR A 327 0.42 -0.71 -4.23
C TYR A 327 1.07 -0.69 -2.84
N GLN A 328 0.84 -1.73 -2.04
CA GLN A 328 1.43 -1.87 -0.72
C GLN A 328 2.96 -2.03 -0.78
N GLU A 329 3.46 -2.80 -1.75
CA GLU A 329 4.88 -3.07 -1.96
C GLU A 329 5.60 -1.85 -2.56
N THR A 330 5.07 -1.25 -3.62
CA THR A 330 5.60 -0.01 -4.21
C THR A 330 5.51 1.18 -3.25
N GLY A 331 4.49 1.21 -2.40
CA GLY A 331 4.30 2.24 -1.37
C GLY A 331 5.39 2.30 -0.30
N ARG A 332 6.35 1.36 -0.31
CA ARG A 332 7.54 1.39 0.55
C ARG A 332 8.58 2.38 0.06
N ALA A 333 8.59 2.68 -1.24
CA ALA A 333 9.48 3.68 -1.80
C ALA A 333 9.07 5.10 -1.38
N GLY A 334 10.06 5.96 -1.11
CA GLY A 334 9.88 7.39 -0.87
C GLY A 334 8.88 7.75 0.22
N ARG A 335 8.88 7.06 1.36
CA ARG A 335 7.99 7.38 2.50
C ARG A 335 8.33 8.70 3.17
N ASP A 336 9.57 9.13 3.06
CA ASP A 336 10.08 10.42 3.52
C ASP A 336 9.67 11.59 2.61
N GLY A 337 8.98 11.32 1.50
CA GLY A 337 8.60 12.31 0.49
C GLY A 337 9.62 12.48 -0.63
N GLY A 338 10.80 11.87 -0.51
CA GLY A 338 11.80 11.81 -1.57
C GLY A 338 11.33 10.95 -2.76
N GLU A 339 12.00 11.10 -3.89
CA GLU A 339 11.67 10.34 -5.11
C GLU A 339 11.80 8.83 -4.89
N GLY A 340 10.87 8.08 -5.45
CA GLY A 340 10.84 6.63 -5.42
C GLY A 340 10.57 6.04 -6.81
N HIS A 341 11.32 5.02 -7.18
CA HIS A 341 11.21 4.33 -8.46
C HIS A 341 10.56 2.96 -8.28
N CYS A 342 9.50 2.68 -9.01
CA CYS A 342 8.76 1.42 -8.95
C CYS A 342 8.86 0.73 -10.31
N LEU A 343 9.82 -0.21 -10.43
CA LEU A 343 10.10 -0.95 -11.67
C LEU A 343 9.51 -2.36 -11.57
N THR A 344 8.75 -2.77 -12.55
CA THR A 344 8.17 -4.12 -12.62
C THR A 344 8.55 -4.80 -13.92
N PHE A 345 9.01 -6.04 -13.85
CA PHE A 345 9.20 -6.89 -15.02
C PHE A 345 7.96 -7.75 -15.23
N TYR A 346 7.44 -7.73 -16.45
CA TYR A 346 6.21 -8.40 -16.81
C TYR A 346 6.42 -9.43 -17.91
N SER A 347 5.83 -10.60 -17.73
CA SER A 347 5.65 -11.63 -18.76
C SER A 347 4.34 -12.38 -18.50
N TYR A 348 3.62 -12.70 -19.55
CA TYR A 348 2.41 -13.53 -19.43
C TYR A 348 2.69 -14.92 -18.84
N LYS A 349 3.92 -15.43 -18.97
CA LYS A 349 4.35 -16.68 -18.31
C LYS A 349 4.26 -16.62 -16.78
N ASP A 350 4.41 -15.45 -16.17
CA ASP A 350 4.25 -15.29 -14.72
C ASP A 350 2.79 -15.41 -14.30
N ILE A 351 1.87 -14.95 -15.13
CA ILE A 351 0.43 -15.11 -14.90
C ILE A 351 0.06 -16.60 -14.83
N GLN A 352 0.56 -17.40 -15.76
CA GLN A 352 0.35 -18.84 -15.75
C GLN A 352 0.92 -19.54 -14.50
N LYS A 353 2.06 -19.03 -13.95
CA LYS A 353 2.59 -19.54 -12.67
C LYS A 353 1.70 -19.15 -11.51
N LEU A 354 1.21 -17.91 -11.46
CA LEU A 354 0.32 -17.43 -10.42
C LEU A 354 -1.02 -18.18 -10.42
N GLU A 355 -1.57 -18.47 -11.59
CA GLU A 355 -2.77 -19.32 -11.72
C GLU A 355 -2.54 -20.74 -11.16
N LYS A 356 -1.37 -21.34 -11.40
CA LYS A 356 -1.03 -22.65 -10.81
C LYS A 356 -0.98 -22.62 -9.29
N PHE A 357 -0.51 -21.53 -8.67
CA PHE A 357 -0.51 -21.39 -7.20
C PHE A 357 -1.93 -21.30 -6.60
N MET A 358 -2.94 -21.00 -7.39
CA MET A 358 -4.34 -20.97 -6.95
C MET A 358 -5.01 -22.35 -7.04
N GLN A 359 -4.42 -23.30 -7.77
CA GLN A 359 -4.94 -24.67 -7.88
C GLN A 359 -4.93 -25.34 -6.49
N GLY A 360 -6.01 -26.04 -6.17
CA GLY A 360 -6.20 -26.72 -4.88
C GLY A 360 -6.82 -25.87 -3.77
N LYS A 361 -7.02 -24.57 -3.99
CA LYS A 361 -7.79 -23.72 -3.08
C LYS A 361 -9.31 -23.91 -3.27
N PRO A 362 -10.15 -23.49 -2.29
CA PRO A 362 -11.60 -23.44 -2.47
C PRO A 362 -11.99 -22.66 -3.73
N VAL A 363 -13.04 -23.09 -4.42
CA VAL A 363 -13.47 -22.52 -5.71
C VAL A 363 -13.69 -21.00 -5.60
N ALA A 364 -14.33 -20.54 -4.54
CA ALA A 364 -14.56 -19.10 -4.31
C ALA A 364 -13.24 -18.30 -4.23
N GLU A 365 -12.23 -18.81 -3.53
CA GLU A 365 -10.91 -18.17 -3.47
C GLU A 365 -10.19 -18.19 -4.83
N GLN A 366 -10.36 -19.25 -5.62
CA GLN A 366 -9.79 -19.31 -6.98
C GLN A 366 -10.41 -18.24 -7.87
N GLU A 367 -11.74 -18.08 -7.84
CA GLU A 367 -12.44 -17.09 -8.67
C GLU A 367 -12.06 -15.64 -8.28
N ILE A 368 -11.99 -15.35 -6.99
CA ILE A 368 -11.51 -14.04 -6.50
C ILE A 368 -10.05 -13.83 -6.93
N GLY A 369 -9.18 -14.82 -6.73
CA GLY A 369 -7.77 -14.74 -7.12
C GLY A 369 -7.57 -14.49 -8.61
N LYS A 370 -8.36 -15.15 -9.48
CA LYS A 370 -8.35 -14.91 -10.93
C LYS A 370 -8.79 -13.48 -11.27
N LEU A 371 -9.83 -12.98 -10.60
CA LEU A 371 -10.29 -11.61 -10.80
C LEU A 371 -9.20 -10.60 -10.47
N LEU A 372 -8.56 -10.72 -9.30
CA LEU A 372 -7.46 -9.84 -8.88
C LEU A 372 -6.27 -9.91 -9.85
N LEU A 373 -5.96 -11.12 -10.35
CA LEU A 373 -4.90 -11.32 -11.32
C LEU A 373 -5.21 -10.66 -12.67
N LEU A 374 -6.45 -10.75 -13.15
CA LEU A 374 -6.88 -10.07 -14.38
C LEU A 374 -6.81 -8.55 -14.27
N GLU A 375 -7.09 -7.96 -13.10
CA GLU A 375 -6.88 -6.52 -12.86
C GLU A 375 -5.38 -6.16 -12.97
N THR A 376 -4.52 -7.01 -12.43
CA THR A 376 -3.07 -6.81 -12.49
C THR A 376 -2.55 -6.91 -13.92
N VAL A 377 -3.04 -7.86 -14.72
CA VAL A 377 -2.74 -7.99 -16.16
C VAL A 377 -3.20 -6.73 -16.90
N SER A 378 -4.46 -6.32 -16.66
CA SER A 378 -5.02 -5.12 -17.27
C SER A 378 -4.21 -3.87 -16.98
N TYR A 379 -3.71 -3.73 -15.76
CA TYR A 379 -2.79 -2.64 -15.39
C TYR A 379 -1.45 -2.75 -16.10
N ALA A 380 -0.86 -3.95 -16.13
CA ALA A 380 0.46 -4.16 -16.71
C ALA A 380 0.48 -3.89 -18.22
N GLU A 381 -0.48 -4.44 -18.95
CA GLU A 381 -0.56 -4.34 -20.43
C GLU A 381 -1.08 -2.98 -20.91
N SER A 382 -1.82 -2.25 -20.07
CA SER A 382 -2.37 -0.94 -20.44
C SER A 382 -1.29 0.07 -20.76
N SER A 383 -1.48 0.81 -21.85
CA SER A 383 -0.69 1.98 -22.23
C SER A 383 -1.27 3.30 -21.68
N MET A 384 -2.30 3.25 -20.86
CA MET A 384 -2.83 4.41 -20.16
C MET A 384 -1.89 4.84 -19.02
N CYS A 385 -2.05 6.07 -18.54
CA CYS A 385 -1.30 6.57 -17.38
C CYS A 385 -1.37 5.58 -16.21
N ARG A 386 -0.21 5.06 -15.77
CA ARG A 386 -0.12 4.09 -14.67
C ARG A 386 -0.79 4.59 -13.39
N ARG A 387 -0.54 5.85 -13.05
CA ARG A 387 -1.12 6.50 -11.87
C ARG A 387 -2.64 6.59 -11.96
N LYS A 388 -3.17 7.05 -13.09
CA LYS A 388 -4.62 7.16 -13.32
C LYS A 388 -5.31 5.81 -13.19
N THR A 389 -4.74 4.78 -13.79
CA THR A 389 -5.27 3.41 -13.74
C THR A 389 -5.27 2.87 -12.30
N LEU A 390 -4.17 3.09 -11.56
CA LEU A 390 -4.04 2.63 -10.18
C LEU A 390 -5.01 3.34 -9.23
N LEU A 391 -5.16 4.67 -9.36
CA LEU A 391 -6.09 5.44 -8.55
C LEU A 391 -7.55 5.05 -8.84
N HIS A 392 -7.90 4.87 -10.11
CA HIS A 392 -9.22 4.40 -10.51
C HIS A 392 -9.55 3.02 -9.91
N TYR A 393 -8.58 2.11 -9.84
CA TYR A 393 -8.75 0.81 -9.19
C TYR A 393 -9.18 0.93 -7.72
N PHE A 394 -8.65 1.90 -6.99
CA PHE A 394 -9.02 2.19 -5.60
C PHE A 394 -10.27 3.08 -5.47
N GLY A 395 -10.94 3.40 -6.57
CA GLY A 395 -12.15 4.24 -6.60
C GLY A 395 -11.87 5.74 -6.41
N GLU A 396 -10.64 6.18 -6.74
CA GLU A 396 -10.25 7.59 -6.72
C GLU A 396 -10.20 8.13 -8.16
N GLU A 397 -10.89 9.26 -8.39
CA GLU A 397 -10.82 9.96 -9.66
C GLU A 397 -9.52 10.78 -9.75
N TYR A 398 -8.83 10.65 -10.86
CA TYR A 398 -7.67 11.46 -11.18
C TYR A 398 -8.02 12.42 -12.32
N PRO A 399 -8.13 13.76 -12.05
CA PRO A 399 -8.68 14.71 -13.00
C PRO A 399 -7.80 14.92 -14.22
N GLU A 400 -6.48 14.75 -14.08
CA GLU A 400 -5.52 14.95 -15.14
C GLU A 400 -5.59 13.83 -16.18
N GLU A 401 -5.33 14.13 -17.44
CA GLU A 401 -5.25 13.13 -18.50
C GLU A 401 -4.07 12.19 -18.29
N ASN A 402 -2.94 12.73 -17.86
CA ASN A 402 -1.72 12.00 -17.56
C ASN A 402 -0.98 12.60 -16.36
N CYS A 403 -0.08 11.84 -15.75
CA CYS A 403 0.68 12.30 -14.58
C CYS A 403 2.04 12.95 -14.93
N GLY A 404 2.44 12.92 -16.19
CA GLY A 404 3.76 13.40 -16.65
C GLY A 404 4.96 12.65 -16.06
N CYS A 405 4.73 11.59 -15.28
CA CYS A 405 5.75 10.96 -14.42
C CYS A 405 5.50 9.44 -14.27
N CYS A 406 5.24 8.75 -15.39
CA CYS A 406 5.28 7.29 -15.50
C CYS A 406 5.74 6.89 -16.90
N ASP A 407 6.10 5.63 -17.12
CA ASP A 407 6.57 5.13 -18.42
C ASP A 407 5.63 5.49 -19.56
N ASN A 408 4.33 5.22 -19.42
CA ASN A 408 3.32 5.50 -20.44
C ASN A 408 3.11 7.00 -20.73
N CYS A 409 3.32 7.88 -19.74
CA CYS A 409 3.20 9.31 -19.95
C CYS A 409 4.46 9.91 -20.59
N LEU A 410 5.64 9.37 -20.30
CA LEU A 410 6.91 9.81 -20.87
C LEU A 410 7.11 9.27 -22.29
N HIS A 411 6.55 8.08 -22.59
CA HIS A 411 6.62 7.42 -23.90
C HIS A 411 5.21 7.07 -24.40
N PRO A 412 4.37 8.09 -24.70
CA PRO A 412 2.97 7.87 -25.06
C PRO A 412 2.85 7.16 -26.41
N LYS A 413 2.02 6.12 -26.46
CA LYS A 413 1.63 5.47 -27.71
C LYS A 413 0.67 6.36 -28.51
N PRO A 414 0.62 6.22 -29.84
CA PRO A 414 -0.33 6.95 -30.68
C PRO A 414 -1.78 6.71 -30.23
N LYS A 415 -2.56 7.78 -30.21
CA LYS A 415 -3.99 7.70 -29.93
C LYS A 415 -4.73 7.37 -31.22
N ILE A 416 -5.68 6.44 -31.14
CA ILE A 416 -6.58 6.07 -32.24
C ILE A 416 -8.02 6.43 -31.87
N ASP A 417 -8.81 6.82 -32.86
CA ASP A 417 -10.24 7.06 -32.68
C ASP A 417 -10.97 5.74 -32.41
N ALA A 418 -11.67 5.66 -31.30
CA ALA A 418 -12.42 4.51 -30.86
C ALA A 418 -13.89 4.82 -30.59
N GLN A 419 -14.41 5.99 -31.01
CA GLN A 419 -15.80 6.38 -30.78
C GLN A 419 -16.79 5.33 -31.28
N ALA A 420 -16.62 4.84 -32.53
CA ALA A 420 -17.49 3.83 -33.12
C ALA A 420 -17.40 2.49 -32.40
N SER A 421 -16.18 2.07 -32.07
CA SER A 421 -15.93 0.81 -31.36
C SER A 421 -16.47 0.84 -29.92
N LEU A 422 -16.32 1.98 -29.24
CA LEU A 422 -16.87 2.15 -27.89
C LEU A 422 -18.39 2.07 -27.90
N ARG A 423 -19.04 2.73 -28.84
CA ARG A 423 -20.48 2.64 -29.04
C ARG A 423 -20.90 1.20 -29.31
N MET A 424 -20.23 0.50 -30.23
CA MET A 424 -20.49 -0.90 -30.55
C MET A 424 -20.38 -1.80 -29.31
N ALA A 425 -19.34 -1.62 -28.49
CA ALA A 425 -19.16 -2.40 -27.26
C ALA A 425 -20.29 -2.16 -26.25
N LEU A 426 -20.76 -0.91 -26.09
CA LEU A 426 -21.86 -0.56 -25.20
C LEU A 426 -23.20 -1.14 -25.70
N GLU A 427 -23.49 -1.03 -26.99
CA GLU A 427 -24.69 -1.60 -27.61
C GLU A 427 -24.70 -3.13 -27.48
N ALA A 428 -23.56 -3.79 -27.77
CA ALA A 428 -23.40 -5.20 -27.59
C ALA A 428 -23.60 -5.64 -26.13
N LEU A 429 -23.03 -4.92 -25.17
CA LEU A 429 -23.20 -5.21 -23.75
C LEU A 429 -24.67 -5.09 -23.33
N ARG A 430 -25.37 -4.05 -23.74
CA ARG A 430 -26.81 -3.84 -23.49
C ARG A 430 -27.66 -5.01 -24.01
N ASP A 431 -27.42 -5.42 -25.25
CA ASP A 431 -28.24 -6.43 -25.94
C ASP A 431 -27.91 -7.86 -25.46
N LEU A 432 -26.66 -8.14 -25.07
CA LEU A 432 -26.27 -9.43 -24.47
C LEU A 432 -26.72 -9.58 -23.01
N GLY A 433 -26.98 -8.44 -22.31
CA GLY A 433 -27.41 -8.37 -20.92
C GLY A 433 -26.27 -8.40 -19.90
N ASP A 434 -26.60 -8.07 -18.65
CA ASP A 434 -25.66 -7.80 -17.55
C ASP A 434 -25.06 -9.06 -16.88
N LYS A 435 -24.75 -10.10 -17.67
CA LYS A 435 -24.32 -11.42 -17.14
C LYS A 435 -22.92 -11.84 -17.57
N PHE A 436 -22.17 -10.96 -18.21
CA PHE A 436 -20.92 -11.33 -18.84
C PHE A 436 -19.75 -10.45 -18.42
N LYS A 437 -18.54 -11.03 -18.46
CA LYS A 437 -17.27 -10.34 -18.16
C LYS A 437 -16.71 -9.67 -19.40
N ALA A 438 -15.67 -8.84 -19.21
CA ALA A 438 -15.02 -8.12 -20.29
C ALA A 438 -14.43 -9.02 -21.39
N ASP A 439 -13.79 -10.12 -20.99
CA ASP A 439 -13.21 -11.11 -21.89
C ASP A 439 -14.26 -11.86 -22.74
N TYR A 440 -15.43 -12.08 -22.16
CA TYR A 440 -16.56 -12.65 -22.89
C TYR A 440 -17.08 -11.68 -23.95
N LEU A 441 -17.33 -10.42 -23.58
CA LEU A 441 -17.78 -9.39 -24.51
C LEU A 441 -16.77 -9.19 -25.66
N ALA A 442 -15.48 -9.08 -25.35
CA ALA A 442 -14.42 -9.00 -26.34
C ALA A 442 -14.40 -10.24 -27.27
N SER A 443 -14.59 -11.45 -26.71
CA SER A 443 -14.63 -12.69 -27.49
C SER A 443 -15.83 -12.75 -28.43
N VAL A 444 -17.00 -12.24 -28.03
CA VAL A 444 -18.17 -12.15 -28.91
C VAL A 444 -17.90 -11.18 -30.06
N LEU A 445 -17.38 -9.99 -29.78
CA LEU A 445 -17.09 -8.96 -30.79
C LEU A 445 -16.07 -9.44 -31.84
N VAL A 446 -15.04 -10.15 -31.42
CA VAL A 446 -14.03 -10.74 -32.33
C VAL A 446 -14.56 -11.97 -33.10
N GLY A 447 -15.65 -12.58 -32.64
CA GLY A 447 -16.19 -13.81 -33.22
C GLY A 447 -15.46 -15.08 -32.75
N LYS A 448 -14.85 -15.07 -31.58
CA LYS A 448 -14.18 -16.24 -30.97
C LYS A 448 -15.21 -17.23 -30.44
N ASN A 449 -15.35 -18.37 -31.08
CA ASN A 449 -16.38 -19.37 -30.80
C ASN A 449 -15.99 -20.24 -29.59
N THR A 450 -16.33 -19.83 -28.37
CA THR A 450 -16.09 -20.57 -27.14
C THR A 450 -17.29 -21.46 -26.77
N ALA A 451 -17.08 -22.46 -25.90
CA ALA A 451 -18.17 -23.31 -25.41
C ALA A 451 -19.25 -22.50 -24.69
N LEU A 452 -18.84 -21.47 -23.93
CA LEU A 452 -19.74 -20.60 -23.19
C LEU A 452 -20.60 -19.73 -24.15
N ILE A 453 -20.00 -19.14 -25.19
CA ILE A 453 -20.73 -18.37 -26.22
C ILE A 453 -21.74 -19.21 -26.94
N LYS A 454 -21.41 -20.50 -27.25
CA LYS A 454 -22.35 -21.45 -27.85
C LYS A 454 -23.51 -21.77 -26.91
N SER A 455 -23.23 -22.00 -25.63
CA SER A 455 -24.26 -22.38 -24.65
C SER A 455 -25.32 -21.29 -24.45
N TYR A 456 -24.93 -20.02 -24.55
CA TYR A 456 -25.85 -18.88 -24.51
C TYR A 456 -26.47 -18.54 -25.89
N GLY A 457 -26.01 -19.17 -26.94
CA GLY A 457 -26.50 -18.92 -28.30
C GLY A 457 -25.99 -17.63 -28.93
N HIS A 458 -25.05 -16.94 -28.29
CA HIS A 458 -24.52 -15.65 -28.74
C HIS A 458 -23.63 -15.75 -29.98
N ASN A 459 -23.22 -16.96 -30.37
CA ASN A 459 -22.60 -17.19 -31.68
C ASN A 459 -23.56 -16.99 -32.87
N LYS A 460 -24.84 -16.73 -32.62
CA LYS A 460 -25.87 -16.36 -33.61
C LYS A 460 -26.33 -14.92 -33.47
N SER A 461 -25.82 -14.18 -32.50
CA SER A 461 -26.10 -12.76 -32.30
C SER A 461 -25.50 -11.94 -33.43
N GLU A 462 -26.10 -10.80 -33.75
CA GLU A 462 -25.54 -9.80 -34.67
C GLU A 462 -24.19 -9.25 -34.23
N TRP A 463 -23.91 -9.28 -32.93
CA TRP A 463 -22.64 -8.82 -32.34
C TRP A 463 -21.50 -9.84 -32.49
N PHE A 464 -21.80 -11.09 -32.85
CA PHE A 464 -20.78 -12.13 -33.01
C PHE A 464 -19.94 -11.88 -34.25
N GLY A 465 -18.68 -11.46 -34.05
CA GLY A 465 -17.77 -11.11 -35.11
C GLY A 465 -18.00 -9.70 -35.71
N ALA A 466 -18.89 -8.90 -35.12
CA ALA A 466 -19.13 -7.53 -35.58
C ALA A 466 -17.88 -6.63 -35.51
N GLY A 467 -16.94 -6.96 -34.64
CA GLY A 467 -15.66 -6.29 -34.47
C GLY A 467 -14.45 -7.13 -34.86
N ALA A 468 -14.61 -8.09 -35.78
CA ALA A 468 -13.55 -9.02 -36.21
C ALA A 468 -12.42 -8.35 -37.02
N ASP A 469 -12.55 -7.08 -37.37
CA ASP A 469 -11.52 -6.22 -37.96
C ASP A 469 -10.41 -5.84 -36.95
N HIS A 470 -10.68 -6.02 -35.66
CA HIS A 470 -9.74 -5.79 -34.57
C HIS A 470 -9.56 -7.06 -33.73
N ASP A 471 -8.42 -7.16 -33.04
CA ASP A 471 -8.10 -8.29 -32.16
C ASP A 471 -8.74 -8.16 -30.75
N ILE A 472 -8.57 -9.18 -29.93
CA ILE A 472 -9.14 -9.24 -28.58
C ILE A 472 -8.50 -8.20 -27.64
N ARG A 473 -7.24 -7.79 -27.88
CA ARG A 473 -6.53 -6.77 -27.09
C ARG A 473 -7.11 -5.38 -27.35
N TYR A 474 -7.38 -5.07 -28.60
CA TYR A 474 -8.07 -3.84 -28.97
C TYR A 474 -9.40 -3.68 -28.24
N TRP A 475 -10.24 -4.74 -28.28
CA TRP A 475 -11.54 -4.71 -27.59
C TRP A 475 -11.38 -4.66 -26.07
N GLY A 476 -10.34 -5.27 -25.51
CA GLY A 476 -9.95 -5.12 -24.12
C GLY A 476 -9.65 -3.67 -23.74
N ALA A 477 -8.90 -2.94 -24.58
CA ALA A 477 -8.60 -1.52 -24.40
C ALA A 477 -9.86 -0.64 -24.49
N VAL A 478 -10.76 -0.91 -25.45
CA VAL A 478 -12.05 -0.22 -25.60
C VAL A 478 -12.93 -0.40 -24.35
N ILE A 479 -13.08 -1.63 -23.86
CA ILE A 479 -13.90 -1.94 -22.69
C ILE A 479 -13.30 -1.30 -21.43
N ARG A 480 -11.98 -1.31 -21.29
CA ARG A 480 -11.28 -0.63 -20.18
C ARG A 480 -11.52 0.88 -20.23
N GLN A 481 -11.49 1.48 -21.41
CA GLN A 481 -11.81 2.90 -21.58
C GLN A 481 -13.25 3.20 -21.15
N ALA A 482 -14.20 2.33 -21.49
CA ALA A 482 -15.60 2.46 -21.05
C ALA A 482 -15.74 2.45 -19.52
N LEU A 483 -15.00 1.57 -18.84
CA LEU A 483 -14.95 1.51 -17.38
C LEU A 483 -14.37 2.80 -16.76
N ILE A 484 -13.27 3.28 -17.29
CA ILE A 484 -12.58 4.49 -16.78
C ILE A 484 -13.42 5.76 -17.01
N MET A 485 -14.16 5.80 -18.10
CA MET A 485 -15.11 6.88 -18.37
C MET A 485 -16.40 6.77 -17.54
N GLY A 486 -16.56 5.68 -16.78
CA GLY A 486 -17.77 5.40 -16.00
C GLY A 486 -19.02 5.21 -16.85
N LEU A 487 -18.88 4.65 -18.06
CA LEU A 487 -20.01 4.34 -18.96
C LEU A 487 -20.61 2.97 -18.68
N ILE A 488 -19.84 2.09 -18.08
CA ILE A 488 -20.23 0.76 -17.62
C ILE A 488 -19.74 0.54 -16.21
N ASP A 489 -20.49 -0.28 -15.46
CA ASP A 489 -20.14 -0.68 -14.13
C ASP A 489 -19.62 -2.12 -14.14
N LYS A 490 -18.68 -2.41 -13.26
CA LYS A 490 -18.12 -3.75 -13.04
C LYS A 490 -18.57 -4.26 -11.68
N ASN A 491 -19.44 -5.25 -11.67
CA ASN A 491 -19.94 -5.85 -10.44
C ASN A 491 -18.95 -6.87 -9.90
N ILE A 492 -18.18 -6.45 -8.89
CA ILE A 492 -17.15 -7.29 -8.24
C ILE A 492 -17.81 -8.42 -7.43
N GLU A 493 -18.99 -8.20 -6.82
CA GLU A 493 -19.74 -9.23 -6.07
C GLU A 493 -20.11 -10.41 -6.94
N ASN A 494 -20.37 -10.16 -8.22
CA ASN A 494 -20.68 -11.17 -9.23
C ASN A 494 -19.46 -11.42 -10.13
N TYR A 495 -18.27 -11.48 -9.53
CA TYR A 495 -17.01 -11.87 -10.20
C TYR A 495 -16.66 -11.05 -11.44
N GLY A 496 -16.98 -9.75 -11.45
CA GLY A 496 -16.61 -8.83 -12.52
C GLY A 496 -17.55 -8.81 -13.71
N LEU A 497 -18.83 -9.12 -13.50
CA LEU A 497 -19.85 -8.93 -14.53
C LEU A 497 -19.99 -7.44 -14.87
N LEU A 498 -20.16 -7.16 -16.15
CA LEU A 498 -20.36 -5.81 -16.66
C LEU A 498 -21.84 -5.49 -16.77
N SER A 499 -22.19 -4.23 -16.51
CA SER A 499 -23.51 -3.67 -16.78
C SER A 499 -23.40 -2.26 -17.36
N ILE A 500 -24.28 -1.91 -18.27
CA ILE A 500 -24.36 -0.55 -18.77
C ILE A 500 -25.09 0.31 -17.74
N ASN A 501 -24.65 1.57 -17.57
CA ASN A 501 -25.29 2.53 -16.69
C ASN A 501 -25.90 3.71 -17.50
N THR A 502 -26.53 4.66 -16.80
CA THR A 502 -27.18 5.82 -17.43
C THR A 502 -26.24 6.61 -18.33
N LYS A 503 -24.97 6.81 -17.91
CA LYS A 503 -23.98 7.52 -18.74
C LYS A 503 -23.62 6.75 -20.02
N GLY A 504 -23.62 5.43 -19.95
CA GLY A 504 -23.40 4.56 -21.11
C GLY A 504 -24.56 4.68 -22.12
N GLU A 505 -25.80 4.67 -21.64
CA GLU A 505 -26.97 4.89 -22.49
C GLU A 505 -26.99 6.30 -23.13
N GLU A 506 -26.63 7.32 -22.37
CA GLU A 506 -26.45 8.69 -22.89
C GLU A 506 -25.37 8.74 -23.98
N PHE A 507 -24.26 8.01 -23.80
CA PHE A 507 -23.20 7.93 -24.79
C PHE A 507 -23.65 7.23 -26.08
N ILE A 508 -24.44 6.16 -25.99
CA ILE A 508 -25.03 5.48 -27.17
C ILE A 508 -25.93 6.45 -27.95
N ALA A 509 -26.76 7.22 -27.22
CA ALA A 509 -27.69 8.17 -27.83
C ALA A 509 -26.99 9.37 -28.49
N ALA A 510 -25.92 9.87 -27.86
CA ALA A 510 -25.13 11.02 -28.33
C ALA A 510 -23.62 10.75 -28.21
N PRO A 511 -23.03 9.95 -29.13
CA PRO A 511 -21.62 9.63 -29.10
C PRO A 511 -20.73 10.88 -29.24
N ARG A 512 -19.67 10.93 -28.44
CA ARG A 512 -18.64 11.98 -28.51
C ARG A 512 -17.30 11.38 -28.89
N PRO A 513 -16.36 12.16 -29.45
CA PRO A 513 -15.04 11.65 -29.81
C PRO A 513 -14.34 11.01 -28.60
N VAL A 514 -13.83 9.81 -28.75
CA VAL A 514 -13.06 9.07 -27.77
C VAL A 514 -11.83 8.50 -28.43
N TYR A 515 -10.68 8.77 -27.83
CA TYR A 515 -9.39 8.27 -28.27
C TYR A 515 -8.83 7.29 -27.26
N ILE A 516 -8.34 6.15 -27.74
CA ILE A 516 -7.67 5.15 -26.92
C ILE A 516 -6.24 4.95 -27.39
N THR A 517 -5.40 4.42 -26.53
CA THR A 517 -4.08 3.90 -26.88
C THR A 517 -4.12 2.38 -26.85
N LEU A 518 -3.43 1.72 -27.78
CA LEU A 518 -3.34 0.26 -27.80
C LEU A 518 -2.47 -0.23 -26.63
N ASP A 519 -2.82 -1.38 -26.10
CA ASP A 519 -2.09 -2.04 -25.03
C ASP A 519 -0.66 -2.41 -25.46
N HIS A 520 0.23 -2.61 -24.50
CA HIS A 520 1.58 -3.10 -24.75
C HIS A 520 1.56 -4.58 -25.15
N ASP A 521 2.37 -4.93 -26.13
CA ASP A 521 2.69 -6.31 -26.47
C ASP A 521 4.14 -6.60 -26.05
N TYR A 522 4.32 -6.99 -24.81
CA TYR A 522 5.62 -7.27 -24.25
C TYR A 522 6.30 -8.51 -24.87
N ASP A 523 5.57 -9.38 -25.57
CA ASP A 523 6.13 -10.52 -26.30
C ASP A 523 6.70 -10.09 -27.66
N GLU A 524 6.19 -9.01 -28.28
CA GLU A 524 6.70 -8.44 -29.52
C GLU A 524 7.74 -7.33 -29.30
N GLU A 525 7.63 -6.57 -28.21
CA GLU A 525 8.55 -5.48 -27.83
C GLU A 525 9.98 -5.97 -27.49
N GLU A 526 10.18 -7.30 -27.33
CA GLU A 526 11.52 -7.91 -27.16
C GLU A 526 12.51 -7.57 -28.29
N LYS A 527 12.05 -7.01 -29.40
CA LYS A 527 12.86 -6.78 -30.62
C LYS A 527 13.39 -5.34 -30.79
N GLU A 528 12.95 -4.36 -29.99
CA GLU A 528 13.21 -2.95 -30.28
C GLU A 528 13.93 -2.10 -29.23
N THR A 529 14.30 -2.59 -28.04
CA THR A 529 14.79 -1.72 -26.98
C THR A 529 16.29 -1.77 -26.71
N ASP A 530 16.98 -0.84 -27.36
CA ASP A 530 18.14 -0.10 -26.80
C ASP A 530 17.70 1.35 -26.49
N ALA A 531 16.83 1.56 -25.53
CA ALA A 531 16.39 2.90 -25.14
C ALA A 531 16.90 3.28 -23.74
N VAL A 532 17.64 4.37 -23.73
CA VAL A 532 18.24 5.06 -22.57
C VAL A 532 17.14 5.50 -21.61
N ALA A 533 17.24 5.06 -20.34
CA ALA A 533 16.40 5.58 -19.26
C ALA A 533 16.66 7.09 -19.06
N PRO A 534 15.62 7.91 -18.85
CA PRO A 534 15.80 9.31 -18.54
C PRO A 534 16.43 9.41 -17.13
N THR A 535 17.61 10.01 -17.09
CA THR A 535 18.20 10.48 -15.83
C THR A 535 17.31 11.59 -15.30
N GLY A 536 16.67 11.36 -14.13
CA GLY A 536 15.91 12.39 -13.43
C GLY A 536 16.77 13.63 -13.22
N LYS A 537 16.28 14.79 -13.62
CA LYS A 537 16.86 16.07 -13.27
C LYS A 537 16.59 16.32 -11.79
N GLY A 538 17.47 15.83 -10.91
CA GLY A 538 17.59 16.33 -9.56
C GLY A 538 18.01 17.79 -9.61
N GLY A 539 17.38 18.67 -8.81
CA GLY A 539 17.85 20.04 -8.61
C GLY A 539 19.32 20.04 -8.17
N ALA A 540 20.01 21.12 -8.43
CA ALA A 540 21.44 21.29 -8.21
C ALA A 540 21.84 21.25 -6.72
N ALA A 541 21.64 20.12 -6.05
CA ALA A 541 22.27 19.82 -4.78
C ALA A 541 23.76 19.51 -5.03
N ASP A 542 24.61 19.98 -4.16
CA ASP A 542 26.01 19.61 -4.17
C ASP A 542 26.14 18.12 -3.80
N GLU A 543 26.37 17.28 -4.82
CA GLU A 543 26.45 15.81 -4.65
C GLU A 543 27.61 15.41 -3.72
N GLU A 544 28.71 16.15 -3.70
CA GLU A 544 29.84 15.88 -2.84
C GLU A 544 29.48 16.18 -1.38
N LEU A 545 28.88 17.35 -1.11
CA LEU A 545 28.40 17.73 0.22
C LEU A 545 27.31 16.76 0.70
N PHE A 546 26.37 16.38 -0.16
CA PHE A 546 25.34 15.41 0.18
C PHE A 546 25.92 14.06 0.59
N SER A 547 26.93 13.58 -0.14
CA SER A 547 27.65 12.33 0.20
C SER A 547 28.35 12.45 1.55
N MET A 548 29.04 13.57 1.83
CA MET A 548 29.70 13.82 3.11
C MET A 548 28.72 13.87 4.28
N LEU A 549 27.54 14.47 4.08
CA LEU A 549 26.46 14.51 5.08
C LEU A 549 25.89 13.12 5.35
N LYS A 550 25.73 12.27 4.33
CA LYS A 550 25.33 10.86 4.50
C LYS A 550 26.36 10.08 5.32
N ASP A 551 27.63 10.24 5.06
CA ASP A 551 28.70 9.56 5.81
C ASP A 551 28.77 10.04 7.26
N LEU A 552 28.60 11.34 7.51
CA LEU A 552 28.51 11.90 8.85
C LEU A 552 27.29 11.32 9.60
N ARG A 553 26.12 11.31 8.96
CA ARG A 553 24.90 10.71 9.50
C ARG A 553 25.12 9.24 9.91
N LYS A 554 25.74 8.43 9.04
CA LYS A 554 26.08 7.04 9.34
C LYS A 554 27.02 6.90 10.53
N LYS A 555 28.00 7.80 10.64
CA LYS A 555 28.95 7.80 11.78
C LYS A 555 28.23 8.13 13.10
N VAL A 556 27.37 9.14 13.12
CA VAL A 556 26.58 9.50 14.30
C VAL A 556 25.60 8.39 14.66
N ALA A 557 24.89 7.84 13.69
CA ALA A 557 23.95 6.74 13.88
C ALA A 557 24.60 5.51 14.55
N ARG A 558 25.81 5.12 14.10
CA ARG A 558 26.59 4.02 14.72
C ARG A 558 26.97 4.31 16.17
N GLN A 559 27.26 5.55 16.53
CA GLN A 559 27.60 5.92 17.92
C GLN A 559 26.43 5.71 18.88
N HIS A 560 25.21 5.86 18.37
CA HIS A 560 23.97 5.74 19.14
C HIS A 560 23.22 4.44 18.93
N ASP A 561 23.78 3.51 18.11
CA ASP A 561 23.13 2.26 17.71
C ASP A 561 21.71 2.47 17.14
N LEU A 562 21.58 3.49 16.29
CA LEU A 562 20.32 3.89 15.66
C LEU A 562 20.42 3.76 14.13
N PRO A 563 19.28 3.48 13.45
CA PRO A 563 19.21 3.58 12.00
C PRO A 563 19.56 5.00 11.51
N PRO A 564 20.35 5.19 10.43
CA PRO A 564 20.78 6.50 9.95
C PRO A 564 19.63 7.47 9.67
N PHE A 565 18.50 6.99 9.14
CA PHE A 565 17.33 7.82 8.85
C PHE A 565 16.65 8.40 10.11
N VAL A 566 16.94 7.86 11.29
CA VAL A 566 16.46 8.40 12.58
C VAL A 566 17.21 9.67 12.95
N ILE A 567 18.45 9.81 12.51
CA ILE A 567 19.26 11.04 12.74
C ILE A 567 18.73 12.17 11.84
N PHE A 568 18.73 11.95 10.52
CA PHE A 568 18.13 12.83 9.52
C PHE A 568 17.66 11.99 8.33
N GLN A 569 16.52 12.35 7.73
CA GLN A 569 16.05 11.75 6.49
C GLN A 569 16.77 12.37 5.28
N ASP A 570 16.78 11.66 4.13
CA ASP A 570 17.45 12.13 2.93
C ASP A 570 17.00 13.52 2.45
N PRO A 571 15.69 13.87 2.44
CA PRO A 571 15.26 15.22 2.06
C PRO A 571 15.84 16.33 2.94
N SER A 572 16.07 16.08 4.22
CA SER A 572 16.74 17.05 5.09
C SER A 572 18.21 17.23 4.73
N LEU A 573 18.90 16.15 4.35
CA LEU A 573 20.28 16.23 3.88
C LEU A 573 20.41 16.92 2.51
N GLU A 574 19.44 16.68 1.62
CA GLU A 574 19.33 17.38 0.33
C GLU A 574 19.14 18.88 0.54
N ASP A 575 18.24 19.26 1.46
CA ASP A 575 17.99 20.65 1.81
C ASP A 575 19.24 21.32 2.42
N MET A 576 19.99 20.62 3.29
CA MET A 576 21.28 21.07 3.79
C MET A 576 22.32 21.26 2.67
N ALA A 577 22.35 20.35 1.70
CA ALA A 577 23.25 20.43 0.55
C ALA A 577 22.88 21.53 -0.45
N ILE A 578 21.67 22.06 -0.40
CA ILE A 578 21.20 23.20 -1.19
C ILE A 578 21.41 24.53 -0.44
N GLN A 579 21.07 24.58 0.85
CA GLN A 579 21.04 25.82 1.64
C GLN A 579 22.38 26.17 2.33
N TYR A 580 23.30 25.19 2.45
CA TYR A 580 24.61 25.34 3.11
C TYR A 580 24.55 26.00 4.51
N PRO A 581 23.74 25.49 5.45
CA PRO A 581 23.61 26.10 6.77
C PRO A 581 24.93 26.01 7.55
N ILE A 582 25.42 27.14 8.04
CA ILE A 582 26.67 27.25 8.82
C ILE A 582 26.44 27.68 10.27
N THR A 583 25.21 28.11 10.60
CA THR A 583 24.82 28.49 11.97
C THR A 583 23.69 27.59 12.47
N ILE A 584 23.47 27.55 13.79
CA ILE A 584 22.36 26.81 14.42
C ILE A 584 21.01 27.42 14.00
N GLU A 585 20.94 28.74 13.84
CA GLU A 585 19.72 29.42 13.39
C GLU A 585 19.38 29.06 11.94
N GLU A 586 20.36 28.94 11.06
CA GLU A 586 20.18 28.51 9.68
C GLU A 586 19.76 27.02 9.61
N MET A 587 20.32 26.19 10.48
CA MET A 587 19.89 24.77 10.60
C MET A 587 18.43 24.64 11.05
N GLN A 588 17.85 25.57 11.77
CA GLN A 588 16.44 25.56 12.15
C GLN A 588 15.49 25.79 10.96
N ASN A 589 15.99 26.37 9.88
CA ASN A 589 15.22 26.61 8.64
C ASN A 589 15.25 25.40 7.69
N ILE A 590 16.12 24.42 7.94
CA ILE A 590 16.16 23.18 7.17
C ILE A 590 14.87 22.41 7.38
N SER A 591 14.30 21.87 6.32
CA SER A 591 13.12 21.01 6.35
C SER A 591 13.41 19.77 7.19
N LEU A 592 13.13 19.84 8.48
CA LEU A 592 13.35 18.76 9.43
C LEU A 592 12.15 17.82 9.41
N SER A 593 12.36 16.63 8.95
CA SER A 593 11.56 15.48 9.35
C SER A 593 12.02 15.10 10.77
N LEU A 594 11.39 15.72 11.77
CA LEU A 594 11.77 15.59 13.17
C LEU A 594 11.40 14.21 13.71
N ILE A 595 12.42 13.38 13.91
CA ILE A 595 12.44 12.45 15.04
C ILE A 595 13.41 13.08 16.03
N HIS A 596 12.92 13.48 17.20
CA HIS A 596 13.72 14.21 18.19
C HIS A 596 14.90 13.39 18.69
N ILE A 597 16.08 13.96 18.60
CA ILE A 597 17.11 13.70 19.59
C ILE A 597 16.77 14.65 20.74
N SER A 598 16.25 14.13 21.85
CA SER A 598 16.24 14.87 23.10
C SER A 598 17.68 15.30 23.38
N GLU A 599 17.90 16.61 23.63
CA GLU A 599 19.20 17.11 24.08
C GLU A 599 19.70 16.21 25.21
N PRO A 600 20.96 15.77 25.18
CA PRO A 600 21.54 15.11 26.33
C PRO A 600 21.51 16.10 27.50
N THR A 601 20.68 15.82 28.49
CA THR A 601 20.76 16.51 29.78
C THR A 601 22.21 16.43 30.23
N ARG A 602 22.87 17.56 30.27
CA ARG A 602 24.21 17.69 30.87
C ARG A 602 24.17 17.21 32.31
N PRO A 603 25.22 16.52 32.79
CA PRO A 603 25.31 16.00 34.15
C PRO A 603 25.24 17.10 35.23
#